data_5bff7134d9b0896a6f5584aac45662ad
#
_entry.id   5bff7134d9b0896a6f5584aac45662ad
#
_cell.length_a   1.000
_cell.length_b   1.000
_cell.length_c   1.000
_cell.angle_alpha   90.00
_cell.angle_beta   90.00
_cell.angle_gamma   90.00
#
_symmetry.space_group_name_H-M   'P 1'
#
loop_
_entity.id
_entity.type
_entity.pdbx_description
1 polymer ?
#
loop_
_entity_poly.entity_id
_entity_poly.type
_entity_poly.pdbx_seq_one_letter_code
_entity_poly.pdbx_strand_id
1 'polypeptide(L)'
;GEKIVIVGKGIQGLTQPKSQIDAGNSGTMARLLSGILSTQSFDSTISGDESLVTRPMKRIIEPLESFGALIKSSYGKLPMSFEPPTSMKPIVYHSKIPSAQVKSSLILAALNIKGESIISEDIITRDHTERLLSYLEYPFVNDKGVITLQGYKNLVAKDIEIPSDISSAAFFIVAALIKEGSDITLN
;
A
#
# COMPACT_ATOMS: atom_id res chain seq x y z
N GLY A 1 -3.30 -1.50 -25.08
CA GLY A 1 -3.58 -1.34 -23.65
C GLY A 1 -4.40 -0.09 -23.41
N GLU A 2 -5.17 -0.06 -22.34
CA GLU A 2 -5.94 1.11 -21.94
C GLU A 2 -5.00 2.16 -21.32
N LYS A 3 -5.20 3.44 -21.67
CA LYS A 3 -4.49 4.56 -21.07
C LYS A 3 -5.34 5.18 -19.97
N ILE A 4 -4.82 5.20 -18.73
CA ILE A 4 -5.46 5.87 -17.61
C ILE A 4 -4.70 7.18 -17.35
N VAL A 5 -5.42 8.29 -17.25
CA VAL A 5 -4.86 9.61 -16.91
C VAL A 5 -5.29 9.97 -15.50
N ILE A 6 -4.31 10.18 -14.61
CA ILE A 6 -4.57 10.61 -13.24
C ILE A 6 -4.12 12.05 -13.08
N VAL A 7 -5.05 12.94 -12.76
CA VAL A 7 -4.75 14.34 -12.45
C VAL A 7 -4.52 14.47 -10.95
N GLY A 8 -3.26 14.39 -10.53
CA GLY A 8 -2.86 14.49 -9.12
C GLY A 8 -3.12 15.88 -8.55
N LYS A 9 -3.46 15.93 -7.28
CA LYS A 9 -3.73 17.19 -6.54
C LYS A 9 -2.76 17.42 -5.39
N GLY A 10 -1.61 16.74 -5.43
CA GLY A 10 -0.61 16.80 -4.36
C GLY A 10 -0.95 15.93 -3.15
N ILE A 11 -0.03 15.92 -2.19
CA ILE A 11 -0.03 14.97 -1.07
C ILE A 11 -1.26 15.13 -0.14
N GLN A 12 -1.85 16.32 -0.07
CA GLN A 12 -3.06 16.62 0.71
C GLN A 12 -4.30 16.80 -0.17
N GLY A 13 -4.24 16.40 -1.43
CA GLY A 13 -5.29 16.68 -2.42
C GLY A 13 -6.45 15.68 -2.43
N LEU A 14 -6.41 14.65 -1.58
CA LEU A 14 -7.51 13.71 -1.47
C LEU A 14 -8.71 14.34 -0.76
N THR A 15 -9.90 13.92 -1.15
CA THR A 15 -11.16 14.37 -0.55
C THR A 15 -11.95 13.15 -0.08
N GLN A 16 -12.87 13.40 0.86
CA GLN A 16 -13.74 12.35 1.39
C GLN A 16 -14.46 11.59 0.27
N PRO A 17 -14.39 10.26 0.25
CA PRO A 17 -15.11 9.46 -0.72
C PRO A 17 -16.63 9.60 -0.49
N LYS A 18 -17.40 9.60 -1.58
CA LYS A 18 -18.87 9.71 -1.53
C LYS A 18 -19.55 8.44 -1.01
N SER A 19 -18.85 7.33 -1.05
CA SER A 19 -19.31 6.02 -0.62
C SER A 19 -18.16 5.19 -0.08
N GLN A 20 -18.46 4.04 0.48
CA GLN A 20 -17.47 3.04 0.86
C GLN A 20 -16.59 2.67 -0.34
N ILE A 21 -15.29 2.60 -0.11
CA ILE A 21 -14.31 2.20 -1.12
C ILE A 21 -14.37 0.68 -1.23
N ASP A 22 -14.58 0.19 -2.44
CA ASP A 22 -14.57 -1.23 -2.73
C ASP A 22 -13.19 -1.65 -3.26
N ALA A 23 -12.51 -2.50 -2.51
CA ALA A 23 -11.23 -3.10 -2.90
C ALA A 23 -11.41 -4.39 -3.74
N GLY A 24 -12.64 -4.80 -4.04
CA GLY A 24 -12.93 -6.07 -4.71
C GLY A 24 -12.27 -7.24 -3.98
N ASN A 25 -11.46 -8.04 -4.66
CA ASN A 25 -10.66 -9.12 -4.05
C ASN A 25 -9.21 -8.69 -3.70
N SER A 26 -8.86 -7.42 -3.86
CA SER A 26 -7.47 -6.96 -3.72
C SER A 26 -7.06 -6.71 -2.27
N GLY A 27 -6.47 -7.72 -1.63
CA GLY A 27 -5.83 -7.55 -0.32
C GLY A 27 -4.67 -6.56 -0.34
N THR A 28 -3.99 -6.41 -1.46
CA THR A 28 -2.92 -5.41 -1.63
C THR A 28 -3.51 -4.00 -1.60
N MET A 29 -4.55 -3.74 -2.40
CA MET A 29 -5.22 -2.45 -2.40
C MET A 29 -5.71 -2.09 -0.99
N ALA A 30 -6.44 -2.99 -0.33
CA ALA A 30 -6.97 -2.75 1.00
C ALA A 30 -5.88 -2.39 2.02
N ARG A 31 -4.75 -3.11 2.00
CA ARG A 31 -3.65 -2.89 2.96
C ARG A 31 -2.83 -1.63 2.66
N LEU A 32 -2.48 -1.38 1.42
CA LEU A 32 -1.68 -0.22 1.06
C LEU A 32 -2.49 1.07 1.22
N LEU A 33 -3.74 1.07 0.76
CA LEU A 33 -4.61 2.23 0.87
C LEU A 33 -4.93 2.58 2.34
N SER A 34 -4.94 1.59 3.24
CA SER A 34 -5.10 1.84 4.68
C SER A 34 -4.03 2.79 5.23
N GLY A 35 -2.78 2.70 4.76
CA GLY A 35 -1.72 3.64 5.13
C GLY A 35 -2.06 5.07 4.73
N ILE A 36 -2.60 5.27 3.54
CA ILE A 36 -3.00 6.59 3.04
C ILE A 36 -4.23 7.10 3.81
N LEU A 37 -5.28 6.27 3.94
CA LEU A 37 -6.55 6.66 4.56
C LEU A 37 -6.40 7.01 6.05
N SER A 38 -5.52 6.30 6.75
CA SER A 38 -5.28 6.51 8.19
C SER A 38 -4.73 7.91 8.54
N THR A 39 -4.26 8.66 7.56
CA THR A 39 -3.64 9.97 7.72
C THR A 39 -4.48 11.13 7.19
N GLN A 40 -5.68 10.83 6.69
CA GLN A 40 -6.54 11.84 6.08
C GLN A 40 -7.35 12.63 7.12
N SER A 41 -7.74 13.84 6.75
CA SER A 41 -8.57 14.74 7.57
C SER A 41 -10.08 14.52 7.42
N PHE A 42 -10.49 13.38 6.87
CA PHE A 42 -11.89 13.02 6.59
C PHE A 42 -12.14 11.54 6.89
N ASP A 43 -13.40 11.21 7.16
CA ASP A 43 -13.83 9.84 7.37
C ASP A 43 -13.83 9.06 6.05
N SER A 44 -13.44 7.80 6.14
CA SER A 44 -13.54 6.87 5.02
C SER A 44 -13.74 5.43 5.49
N THR A 45 -14.32 4.62 4.62
CA THR A 45 -14.48 3.18 4.89
C THR A 45 -14.05 2.38 3.67
N ILE A 46 -13.30 1.32 3.90
CA ILE A 46 -12.91 0.37 2.87
C ILE A 46 -13.47 -1.02 3.16
N SER A 47 -13.96 -1.69 2.13
CA SER A 47 -14.41 -3.08 2.17
C SER A 47 -13.96 -3.82 0.92
N GLY A 48 -14.50 -4.98 0.67
CA GLY A 48 -14.26 -5.79 -0.51
C GLY A 48 -15.26 -6.92 -0.61
N ASP A 49 -14.96 -7.88 -1.47
CA ASP A 49 -15.81 -9.04 -1.70
C ASP A 49 -15.85 -10.02 -0.50
N GLU A 50 -16.69 -11.06 -0.62
CA GLU A 50 -16.88 -12.07 0.42
C GLU A 50 -15.58 -12.77 0.83
N SER A 51 -14.64 -12.95 -0.08
CA SER A 51 -13.33 -13.54 0.21
C SER A 51 -12.43 -12.56 0.97
N LEU A 52 -12.35 -11.32 0.50
CA LEU A 52 -11.45 -10.32 1.08
C LEU A 52 -11.84 -9.94 2.50
N VAL A 53 -13.14 -9.83 2.81
CA VAL A 53 -13.63 -9.47 4.15
C VAL A 53 -13.30 -10.52 5.21
N THR A 54 -12.97 -11.75 4.83
CA THR A 54 -12.54 -12.79 5.77
C THR A 54 -11.07 -12.69 6.16
N ARG A 55 -10.25 -11.99 5.36
CA ARG A 55 -8.79 -11.93 5.53
C ARG A 55 -8.39 -11.05 6.72
N PRO A 56 -7.37 -11.44 7.50
CA PRO A 56 -6.92 -10.66 8.64
C PRO A 56 -6.24 -9.36 8.20
N MET A 57 -6.59 -8.24 8.86
CA MET A 57 -6.01 -6.92 8.65
C MET A 57 -5.25 -6.39 9.88
N LYS A 58 -5.25 -7.13 11.02
CA LYS A 58 -4.58 -6.72 12.27
C LYS A 58 -3.13 -6.30 12.08
N ARG A 59 -2.38 -7.01 11.22
CA ARG A 59 -0.97 -6.69 10.92
C ARG A 59 -0.76 -5.29 10.32
N ILE A 60 -1.82 -4.67 9.79
CA ILE A 60 -1.81 -3.29 9.27
C ILE A 60 -2.39 -2.34 10.31
N ILE A 61 -3.49 -2.72 10.94
CA ILE A 61 -4.21 -1.91 11.91
C ILE A 61 -3.31 -1.57 13.11
N GLU A 62 -2.76 -2.60 13.78
CA GLU A 62 -1.98 -2.42 15.00
C GLU A 62 -0.78 -1.48 14.83
N PRO A 63 0.07 -1.60 13.79
CA PRO A 63 1.13 -0.63 13.57
C PRO A 63 0.62 0.79 13.31
N LEU A 64 -0.40 0.98 12.47
CA LEU A 64 -0.93 2.31 12.18
C LEU A 64 -1.52 2.99 13.42
N GLU A 65 -2.28 2.24 14.25
CA GLU A 65 -2.84 2.73 15.52
C GLU A 65 -1.74 3.12 16.50
N SER A 66 -0.62 2.41 16.55
CA SER A 66 0.51 2.73 17.43
C SER A 66 1.13 4.10 17.13
N PHE A 67 0.93 4.64 15.93
CA PHE A 67 1.39 5.97 15.52
C PHE A 67 0.28 7.03 15.52
N GLY A 68 -0.92 6.69 15.97
CA GLY A 68 -2.02 7.62 16.20
C GLY A 68 -3.16 7.54 15.21
N ALA A 69 -3.19 6.54 14.32
CA ALA A 69 -4.35 6.30 13.46
C ALA A 69 -5.58 5.90 14.27
N LEU A 70 -6.76 6.33 13.81
CA LEU A 70 -8.04 5.95 14.39
C LEU A 70 -8.76 5.00 13.41
N ILE A 71 -8.71 3.69 13.71
CA ILE A 71 -9.22 2.65 12.81
C ILE A 71 -10.26 1.81 13.55
N LYS A 72 -11.46 1.72 12.99
CA LYS A 72 -12.51 0.81 13.48
C LYS A 72 -12.61 -0.39 12.55
N SER A 73 -12.64 -1.59 13.12
CA SER A 73 -12.79 -2.84 12.36
C SER A 73 -13.54 -3.88 13.18
N SER A 74 -14.19 -4.81 12.52
CA SER A 74 -14.82 -5.95 13.17
C SER A 74 -13.80 -7.09 13.26
N TYR A 75 -13.33 -7.40 14.47
CA TYR A 75 -12.35 -8.47 14.74
C TYR A 75 -11.05 -8.37 13.93
N GLY A 76 -10.62 -7.14 13.56
CA GLY A 76 -9.43 -6.92 12.76
C GLY A 76 -9.56 -7.38 11.31
N LYS A 77 -10.75 -7.26 10.74
CA LYS A 77 -11.10 -7.59 9.37
C LYS A 77 -11.79 -6.40 8.70
N LEU A 78 -12.05 -6.50 7.41
CA LEU A 78 -12.92 -5.58 6.66
C LEU A 78 -14.41 -5.78 7.06
N PRO A 79 -15.25 -4.71 6.97
CA PRO A 79 -14.85 -3.35 6.61
C PRO A 79 -14.01 -2.68 7.68
N MET A 80 -13.11 -1.78 7.24
CA MET A 80 -12.34 -0.89 8.11
C MET A 80 -12.77 0.55 7.87
N SER A 81 -13.06 1.27 8.95
CA SER A 81 -13.37 2.70 8.92
C SER A 81 -12.23 3.48 9.54
N PHE A 82 -11.87 4.58 8.89
CA PHE A 82 -10.81 5.48 9.29
C PHE A 82 -11.44 6.81 9.68
N GLU A 83 -11.09 7.31 10.86
CA GLU A 83 -11.48 8.62 11.35
C GLU A 83 -10.28 9.57 11.29
N PRO A 84 -10.49 10.89 11.12
CA PRO A 84 -9.40 11.85 11.15
C PRO A 84 -8.59 11.73 12.44
N PRO A 85 -7.28 11.45 12.35
CA PRO A 85 -6.45 11.36 13.55
C PRO A 85 -6.27 12.73 14.19
N THR A 86 -6.30 12.82 15.52
CA THR A 86 -6.02 14.06 16.25
C THR A 86 -4.57 14.50 16.04
N SER A 87 -3.65 13.55 16.06
CA SER A 87 -2.25 13.76 15.70
C SER A 87 -1.60 12.43 15.33
N MET A 88 -0.82 12.45 14.26
CA MET A 88 0.02 11.30 13.89
C MET A 88 1.47 11.60 14.27
N LYS A 89 2.14 10.61 14.84
CA LYS A 89 3.57 10.68 15.15
C LYS A 89 4.38 10.13 13.97
N PRO A 90 5.60 10.66 13.71
CA PRO A 90 6.53 10.01 12.79
C PRO A 90 6.70 8.53 13.11
N ILE A 91 6.72 7.72 12.06
CA ILE A 91 6.76 6.26 12.21
C ILE A 91 8.20 5.83 12.50
N VAL A 92 8.39 5.18 13.65
CA VAL A 92 9.63 4.45 13.96
C VAL A 92 9.23 3.00 14.19
N TYR A 93 9.34 2.19 13.16
CA TYR A 93 8.82 0.82 13.15
C TYR A 93 9.89 -0.19 12.72
N HIS A 94 10.02 -1.24 13.51
CA HIS A 94 10.88 -2.37 13.20
C HIS A 94 10.04 -3.62 13.00
N SER A 95 10.06 -4.18 11.79
CA SER A 95 9.26 -5.35 11.42
C SER A 95 10.00 -6.64 11.74
N LYS A 96 9.52 -7.34 12.76
CA LYS A 96 10.01 -8.70 13.13
C LYS A 96 9.49 -9.79 12.18
N ILE A 97 8.32 -9.55 11.58
CA ILE A 97 7.68 -10.51 10.67
C ILE A 97 7.75 -9.92 9.26
N PRO A 98 8.44 -10.58 8.31
CA PRO A 98 8.62 -10.03 6.98
C PRO A 98 7.27 -9.85 6.28
N SER A 99 6.97 -8.62 5.87
CA SER A 99 5.75 -8.29 5.13
C SER A 99 5.90 -7.02 4.31
N ALA A 100 6.10 -7.19 3.01
CA ALA A 100 6.16 -6.06 2.08
C ALA A 100 4.90 -5.17 2.14
N GLN A 101 3.73 -5.73 2.42
CA GLN A 101 2.48 -4.97 2.50
C GLN A 101 2.41 -4.11 3.76
N VAL A 102 2.92 -4.58 4.90
CA VAL A 102 3.03 -3.77 6.13
C VAL A 102 4.02 -2.63 5.90
N LYS A 103 5.20 -2.92 5.41
CA LYS A 103 6.21 -1.94 5.05
C LYS A 103 5.64 -0.88 4.11
N SER A 104 5.04 -1.28 3.00
CA SER A 104 4.45 -0.37 2.02
C SER A 104 3.34 0.50 2.61
N SER A 105 2.46 -0.07 3.42
CA SER A 105 1.40 0.68 4.11
C SER A 105 1.97 1.77 5.02
N LEU A 106 3.00 1.44 5.81
CA LEU A 106 3.66 2.38 6.70
C LEU A 106 4.44 3.47 5.93
N ILE A 107 5.12 3.12 4.85
CA ILE A 107 5.77 4.09 3.97
C ILE A 107 4.73 5.08 3.42
N LEU A 108 3.61 4.59 2.88
CA LEU A 108 2.55 5.42 2.33
C LEU A 108 1.89 6.31 3.38
N ALA A 109 1.73 5.84 4.62
CA ALA A 109 1.30 6.68 5.74
C ALA A 109 2.33 7.77 6.05
N ALA A 110 3.62 7.42 6.11
CA ALA A 110 4.71 8.34 6.43
C ALA A 110 4.83 9.51 5.45
N LEU A 111 4.40 9.35 4.18
CA LEU A 111 4.36 10.46 3.22
C LEU A 111 3.49 11.62 3.72
N ASN A 112 2.44 11.32 4.48
CA ASN A 112 1.47 12.31 5.01
C ASN A 112 1.69 12.65 6.50
N ILE A 113 2.81 12.24 7.11
CA ILE A 113 3.11 12.53 8.50
C ILE A 113 4.29 13.50 8.57
N LYS A 114 4.12 14.63 9.26
CA LYS A 114 5.19 15.62 9.40
C LYS A 114 6.33 15.08 10.25
N GLY A 115 7.55 15.13 9.74
CA GLY A 115 8.75 14.68 10.44
C GLY A 115 9.41 13.48 9.75
N GLU A 116 10.48 13.01 10.37
CA GLU A 116 11.26 11.87 9.88
C GLU A 116 10.71 10.56 10.38
N SER A 117 10.43 9.66 9.46
CA SER A 117 10.00 8.29 9.75
C SER A 117 11.08 7.30 9.37
N ILE A 118 11.23 6.24 10.19
CA ILE A 118 12.20 5.16 10.02
C ILE A 118 11.44 3.84 10.04
N ILE A 119 11.54 3.08 8.96
CA ILE A 119 10.91 1.77 8.82
C ILE A 119 11.98 0.75 8.49
N SER A 120 12.12 -0.28 9.30
CA SER A 120 13.15 -1.29 9.14
C SER A 120 12.58 -2.71 9.22
N GLU A 121 13.29 -3.66 8.63
CA GLU A 121 12.91 -5.08 8.62
C GLU A 121 14.16 -5.97 8.76
N ASP A 122 14.06 -7.06 9.55
CA ASP A 122 15.15 -8.02 9.71
C ASP A 122 15.41 -8.83 8.43
N ILE A 123 14.35 -9.14 7.72
CA ILE A 123 14.38 -9.87 6.45
C ILE A 123 13.85 -8.94 5.36
N ILE A 124 14.72 -8.58 4.43
CA ILE A 124 14.38 -7.67 3.33
C ILE A 124 13.28 -8.29 2.48
N THR A 125 12.16 -7.58 2.38
CA THR A 125 11.02 -7.95 1.55
C THR A 125 11.05 -7.20 0.22
N ARG A 126 10.04 -7.47 -0.65
CA ARG A 126 9.91 -6.80 -1.95
C ARG A 126 9.93 -5.28 -1.79
N ASP A 127 10.61 -4.59 -2.69
CA ASP A 127 10.92 -3.16 -2.66
C ASP A 127 10.12 -2.31 -3.68
N HIS A 128 8.95 -2.80 -4.09
CA HIS A 128 8.16 -2.16 -5.15
C HIS A 128 7.76 -0.72 -4.82
N THR A 129 7.41 -0.45 -3.56
CA THR A 129 7.04 0.91 -3.11
C THR A 129 8.26 1.83 -3.13
N GLU A 130 9.40 1.37 -2.66
CA GLU A 130 10.65 2.13 -2.66
C GLU A 130 11.09 2.46 -4.09
N ARG A 131 11.02 1.48 -5.00
CA ARG A 131 11.34 1.68 -6.42
C ARG A 131 10.38 2.68 -7.07
N LEU A 132 9.08 2.61 -6.77
CA LEU A 132 8.10 3.58 -7.25
C LEU A 132 8.38 4.98 -6.71
N LEU A 133 8.69 5.12 -5.41
CA LEU A 133 9.07 6.41 -4.83
C LEU A 133 10.34 6.98 -5.46
N SER A 134 11.36 6.16 -5.69
CA SER A 134 12.57 6.57 -6.42
C SER A 134 12.24 7.03 -7.84
N TYR A 135 11.39 6.29 -8.54
CA TYR A 135 10.96 6.65 -9.90
C TYR A 135 10.21 7.99 -9.91
N LEU A 136 9.37 8.25 -8.92
CA LEU A 136 8.63 9.50 -8.73
C LEU A 136 9.46 10.59 -8.03
N GLU A 137 10.77 10.40 -7.89
CA GLU A 137 11.73 11.35 -7.32
C GLU A 137 11.41 11.78 -5.88
N TYR A 138 10.78 10.93 -5.10
CA TYR A 138 10.56 11.20 -3.68
C TYR A 138 11.87 11.00 -2.90
N PRO A 139 12.32 11.99 -2.10
CA PRO A 139 13.58 11.86 -1.36
C PRO A 139 13.44 10.91 -0.16
N PHE A 140 14.18 9.82 -0.18
CA PHE A 140 14.32 8.87 0.95
C PHE A 140 15.69 8.19 0.88
N VAL A 141 16.07 7.59 1.99
CA VAL A 141 17.28 6.74 2.09
C VAL A 141 16.84 5.31 2.37
N ASN A 142 17.44 4.34 1.70
CA ASN A 142 17.33 2.93 2.04
C ASN A 142 18.74 2.36 2.25
N ASP A 143 19.09 2.12 3.49
CA ASP A 143 20.36 1.47 3.86
C ASP A 143 20.04 0.08 4.42
N LYS A 144 20.29 -0.96 3.59
CA LYS A 144 20.15 -2.37 3.96
C LYS A 144 18.84 -2.74 4.64
N GLY A 145 17.72 -2.21 4.13
CA GLY A 145 16.39 -2.48 4.65
C GLY A 145 15.93 -1.51 5.75
N VAL A 146 16.73 -0.50 6.07
CA VAL A 146 16.33 0.63 6.89
C VAL A 146 15.93 1.79 5.98
N ILE A 147 14.66 2.10 5.93
CA ILE A 147 14.08 3.15 5.11
C ILE A 147 13.84 4.37 5.97
N THR A 148 14.49 5.49 5.60
CA THR A 148 14.32 6.78 6.27
C THR A 148 13.74 7.78 5.29
N LEU A 149 12.63 8.42 5.66
CA LEU A 149 11.98 9.42 4.82
C LEU A 149 11.39 10.57 5.64
N GLN A 150 11.35 11.75 5.02
CA GLN A 150 10.67 12.93 5.56
C GLN A 150 9.29 13.05 4.90
N GLY A 151 8.23 13.15 5.70
CA GLY A 151 6.90 13.39 5.16
C GLY A 151 6.75 14.79 4.53
N TYR A 152 5.65 14.98 3.83
CA TYR A 152 5.29 16.24 3.14
C TYR A 152 6.29 16.69 2.05
N LYS A 153 6.96 15.75 1.39
CA LYS A 153 7.74 16.05 0.18
C LYS A 153 6.91 15.78 -1.06
N ASN A 154 7.24 16.45 -2.14
CA ASN A 154 6.52 16.31 -3.40
C ASN A 154 6.99 15.08 -4.18
N LEU A 155 6.06 14.49 -4.89
CA LEU A 155 6.30 13.48 -5.93
C LEU A 155 6.31 14.17 -7.29
N VAL A 156 7.15 13.71 -8.19
CA VAL A 156 7.17 14.16 -9.59
C VAL A 156 6.28 13.24 -10.41
N ALA A 157 5.26 13.81 -11.05
CA ALA A 157 4.37 13.05 -11.92
C ALA A 157 5.14 12.54 -13.15
N LYS A 158 4.96 11.25 -13.46
CA LYS A 158 5.60 10.58 -14.60
C LYS A 158 4.61 9.62 -15.27
N ASP A 159 4.88 9.32 -16.53
CA ASP A 159 4.19 8.21 -17.21
C ASP A 159 4.67 6.89 -16.63
N ILE A 160 3.74 5.98 -16.32
CA ILE A 160 4.03 4.67 -15.75
C ILE A 160 3.46 3.62 -16.68
N GLU A 161 4.31 2.72 -17.16
CA GLU A 161 3.88 1.50 -17.82
C GLU A 161 3.68 0.42 -16.77
N ILE A 162 2.45 -0.08 -16.66
CA ILE A 162 2.11 -1.11 -15.68
C ILE A 162 2.42 -2.46 -16.30
N PRO A 163 3.38 -3.23 -15.75
CA PRO A 163 3.72 -4.54 -16.27
C PRO A 163 2.60 -5.55 -16.00
N SER A 164 2.59 -6.60 -16.80
CA SER A 164 1.69 -7.74 -16.58
C SER A 164 2.04 -8.48 -15.28
N ASP A 165 1.05 -9.18 -14.72
CA ASP A 165 1.21 -9.93 -13.48
C ASP A 165 1.60 -11.39 -13.78
N ILE A 166 2.83 -11.76 -13.45
CA ILE A 166 3.36 -13.13 -13.59
C ILE A 166 2.54 -14.14 -12.77
N SER A 167 1.93 -13.73 -11.65
CA SER A 167 1.10 -14.62 -10.84
C SER A 167 -0.19 -15.00 -11.57
N SER A 168 -0.78 -14.07 -12.31
CA SER A 168 -1.93 -14.35 -13.18
C SER A 168 -1.53 -15.20 -14.39
N ALA A 169 -0.33 -15.01 -14.90
CA ALA A 169 0.23 -15.81 -15.99
C ALA A 169 0.55 -17.26 -15.59
N ALA A 170 0.71 -17.56 -14.31
CA ALA A 170 1.11 -18.88 -13.81
C ALA A 170 0.21 -20.04 -14.31
N PHE A 171 -1.08 -19.79 -14.43
CA PHE A 171 -2.03 -20.78 -14.95
C PHE A 171 -1.72 -21.17 -16.40
N PHE A 172 -1.38 -20.20 -17.24
CA PHE A 172 -1.01 -20.43 -18.65
C PHE A 172 0.36 -21.08 -18.75
N ILE A 173 1.31 -20.71 -17.87
CA ILE A 173 2.65 -21.33 -17.79
C ILE A 173 2.49 -22.82 -17.47
N VAL A 174 1.70 -23.16 -16.45
CA VAL A 174 1.45 -24.56 -16.08
C VAL A 174 0.74 -25.29 -17.20
N ALA A 175 -0.26 -24.71 -17.85
CA ALA A 175 -0.95 -25.31 -18.98
C ALA A 175 0.00 -25.67 -20.14
N ALA A 176 0.97 -24.77 -20.43
CA ALA A 176 1.99 -25.05 -21.44
C ALA A 176 2.94 -26.17 -21.04
N LEU A 177 3.34 -26.23 -19.74
CA LEU A 177 4.29 -27.24 -19.25
C LEU A 177 3.70 -28.67 -19.25
N ILE A 178 2.40 -28.80 -19.04
CA ILE A 178 1.75 -30.13 -18.98
C ILE A 178 1.28 -30.66 -20.33
N LYS A 179 1.30 -29.83 -21.38
CA LYS A 179 0.89 -30.24 -22.73
C LYS A 179 2.06 -30.25 -23.68
N GLU A 180 2.44 -31.43 -24.17
CA GLU A 180 3.48 -31.60 -25.17
C GLU A 180 3.19 -30.80 -26.44
N GLY A 181 4.21 -30.15 -27.00
CA GLY A 181 4.11 -29.33 -28.20
C GLY A 181 3.44 -27.96 -28.01
N SER A 182 3.23 -27.52 -26.76
CA SER A 182 2.72 -26.17 -26.47
C SER A 182 3.78 -25.11 -26.70
N ASP A 183 3.35 -23.99 -27.28
CA ASP A 183 4.12 -22.75 -27.41
C ASP A 183 3.24 -21.59 -26.95
N ILE A 184 3.70 -20.82 -25.93
CA ILE A 184 2.97 -19.70 -25.35
C ILE A 184 3.91 -18.51 -25.18
N THR A 185 3.54 -17.38 -25.76
CA THR A 185 4.20 -16.08 -25.51
C THR A 185 3.39 -15.29 -24.51
N LEU A 186 4.02 -14.84 -23.44
CA LEU A 186 3.44 -13.98 -22.41
C LEU A 186 4.09 -12.60 -22.49
N ASN A 187 3.29 -11.56 -22.71
CA ASN A 187 3.73 -10.16 -22.84
C ASN A 187 3.36 -9.36 -21.60
#